data_f14a90d42c22163862d08eaeb56148c1
#
_entry.id   f14a90d42c22163862d08eaeb56148c1
#
_cell.length_a   1.000
_cell.length_b   1.000
_cell.length_c   1.000
_cell.angle_alpha   90.00
_cell.angle_beta   90.00
_cell.angle_gamma   90.00
#
_symmetry.space_group_name_H-M   'P 1'
#
loop_
_entity.id
_entity.type
_entity.pdbx_description
1 polymer ?
#
loop_
_entity_poly.entity_id
_entity_poly.type
_entity_poly.pdbx_seq_one_letter_code
_entity_poly.pdbx_strand_id
1 'polypeptide(L)'
;MDNAEELAAIALLVDPVRWRLYDYLRSSRGPVGRDEAARAVNISRNLASFHLDRMAEANLLEVEYRRLSGRTGRGAGRPAKLYQVAARHLAVSLPATRYSLAGRILATAISGTTVWLAKVDVPM
;
A
#
# COMPACT_ATOMS: atom_id res chain seq x y z
N MET A 1 -5.19 -3.23 16.87
CA MET A 1 -4.81 -4.30 15.93
C MET A 1 -3.71 -5.12 16.57
N ASP A 2 -3.79 -6.43 16.48
CA ASP A 2 -2.80 -7.28 17.13
C ASP A 2 -1.61 -7.55 16.19
N ASN A 3 -0.58 -8.21 16.72
CA ASN A 3 0.62 -8.48 15.95
C ASN A 3 0.36 -9.33 14.70
N ALA A 4 -0.59 -10.26 14.79
CA ALA A 4 -0.88 -11.12 13.65
C ALA A 4 -1.46 -10.32 12.50
N GLU A 5 -2.35 -9.39 12.78
CA GLU A 5 -2.92 -8.53 11.75
C GLU A 5 -1.88 -7.60 11.16
N GLU A 6 -1.03 -7.02 11.98
CA GLU A 6 0.02 -6.14 11.49
C GLU A 6 1.05 -6.89 10.67
N LEU A 7 1.42 -8.09 11.11
CA LEU A 7 2.35 -8.92 10.36
C LEU A 7 1.76 -9.32 9.01
N ALA A 8 0.47 -9.66 8.97
CA ALA A 8 -0.21 -9.98 7.73
C ALA A 8 -0.24 -8.79 6.79
N ALA A 9 -0.47 -7.58 7.31
CA ALA A 9 -0.46 -6.37 6.50
C ALA A 9 0.93 -6.12 5.92
N ILE A 10 1.97 -6.25 6.73
CA ILE A 10 3.34 -6.07 6.26
C ILE A 10 3.68 -7.13 5.21
N ALA A 11 3.23 -8.37 5.42
CA ALA A 11 3.49 -9.45 4.48
C ALA A 11 2.89 -9.20 3.09
N LEU A 12 1.80 -8.45 3.02
CA LEU A 12 1.26 -8.08 1.70
C LEU A 12 2.24 -7.25 0.90
N LEU A 13 3.10 -6.49 1.56
CA LEU A 13 4.06 -5.62 0.90
C LEU A 13 5.30 -6.37 0.42
N VAL A 14 5.37 -7.68 0.65
CA VAL A 14 6.46 -8.51 0.12
C VAL A 14 6.35 -8.63 -1.40
N ASP A 15 5.14 -8.62 -1.92
CA ASP A 15 4.94 -8.67 -3.37
C ASP A 15 5.50 -7.39 -4.01
N PRO A 16 6.41 -7.49 -4.99
CA PRO A 16 7.04 -6.31 -5.58
C PRO A 16 6.05 -5.34 -6.21
N VAL A 17 4.99 -5.85 -6.81
CA VAL A 17 3.98 -4.99 -7.43
C VAL A 17 3.20 -4.23 -6.37
N ARG A 18 2.79 -4.91 -5.31
CA ARG A 18 2.09 -4.24 -4.21
C ARG A 18 2.97 -3.20 -3.54
N TRP A 19 4.25 -3.51 -3.37
CA TRP A 19 5.18 -2.55 -2.80
C TRP A 19 5.29 -1.30 -3.66
N ARG A 20 5.41 -1.46 -4.98
CA ARG A 20 5.51 -0.32 -5.89
C ARG A 20 4.25 0.53 -5.86
N LEU A 21 3.09 -0.10 -5.81
CA LEU A 21 1.82 0.62 -5.68
C LEU A 21 1.76 1.39 -4.37
N TYR A 22 2.09 0.73 -3.28
CA TYR A 22 2.07 1.34 -1.96
C TYR A 22 3.04 2.53 -1.91
N ASP A 23 4.24 2.35 -2.43
CA ASP A 23 5.25 3.41 -2.45
C ASP A 23 4.80 4.60 -3.28
N TYR A 24 4.15 4.34 -4.42
CA TYR A 24 3.62 5.43 -5.23
C TYR A 24 2.55 6.22 -4.48
N LEU A 25 1.63 5.53 -3.83
CA LEU A 25 0.57 6.19 -3.07
C LEU A 25 1.15 6.96 -1.88
N ARG A 26 2.14 6.39 -1.22
CA ARG A 26 2.81 7.01 -0.09
C ARG A 26 3.46 8.33 -0.49
N SER A 27 3.97 8.40 -1.70
CA SER A 27 4.64 9.60 -2.21
C SER A 27 3.69 10.59 -2.85
N SER A 28 2.42 10.23 -3.01
CA SER A 28 1.43 11.09 -3.64
C SER A 28 0.88 12.10 -2.65
N ARG A 29 0.45 13.25 -3.18
CA ARG A 29 -0.05 14.34 -2.32
C ARG A 29 -1.48 14.13 -1.86
N GLY A 30 -2.21 13.25 -2.52
CA GLY A 30 -3.61 13.01 -2.20
C GLY A 30 -4.04 11.64 -2.68
N PRO A 31 -5.33 11.34 -2.57
CA PRO A 31 -5.83 10.04 -3.02
C PRO A 31 -5.60 9.81 -4.51
N VAL A 32 -5.39 8.56 -4.86
CA VAL A 32 -5.01 8.15 -6.22
C VAL A 32 -6.01 7.11 -6.71
N GLY A 33 -6.47 7.27 -7.95
CA GLY A 33 -7.34 6.30 -8.58
C GLY A 33 -6.59 5.11 -9.14
N ARG A 34 -7.31 4.04 -9.42
CA ARG A 34 -6.70 2.81 -9.94
C ARG A 34 -6.02 3.00 -11.29
N ASP A 35 -6.59 3.85 -12.15
CA ASP A 35 -6.01 4.10 -13.47
C ASP A 35 -4.67 4.82 -13.35
N GLU A 36 -4.62 5.82 -12.51
CA GLU A 36 -3.38 6.56 -12.29
C GLU A 36 -2.32 5.64 -11.69
N ALA A 37 -2.69 4.84 -10.68
CA ALA A 37 -1.76 3.92 -10.04
C ALA A 37 -1.24 2.89 -11.03
N ALA A 38 -2.13 2.35 -11.86
CA ALA A 38 -1.75 1.36 -12.87
C ALA A 38 -0.72 1.92 -13.84
N ARG A 39 -0.94 3.14 -14.31
CA ARG A 39 0.00 3.80 -15.21
C ARG A 39 1.33 4.07 -14.53
N ALA A 40 1.28 4.48 -13.27
CA ALA A 40 2.51 4.84 -12.56
C ALA A 40 3.45 3.66 -12.39
N VAL A 41 2.91 2.46 -12.17
CA VAL A 41 3.74 1.28 -11.97
C VAL A 41 3.72 0.33 -13.17
N ASN A 42 3.09 0.75 -14.26
CA ASN A 42 3.07 0.04 -15.54
C ASN A 42 2.48 -1.37 -15.43
N ILE A 43 1.27 -1.44 -14.92
CA ILE A 43 0.50 -2.68 -14.85
C ILE A 43 -0.91 -2.41 -15.36
N SER A 44 -1.68 -3.49 -15.54
CA SER A 44 -3.06 -3.33 -15.98
C SER A 44 -3.92 -2.71 -14.89
N ARG A 45 -4.99 -2.07 -15.30
CA ARG A 45 -5.97 -1.51 -14.38
C ARG A 45 -6.56 -2.58 -13.47
N ASN A 46 -6.85 -3.75 -14.03
CA ASN A 46 -7.43 -4.84 -13.25
C ASN A 46 -6.47 -5.35 -12.19
N LEU A 47 -5.21 -5.49 -12.54
CA LEU A 47 -4.21 -5.92 -11.57
C LEU A 47 -4.02 -4.88 -10.47
N ALA A 48 -3.97 -3.60 -10.86
CA ALA A 48 -3.87 -2.53 -9.88
C ALA A 48 -5.05 -2.55 -8.93
N SER A 49 -6.26 -2.67 -9.47
CA SER A 49 -7.46 -2.72 -8.66
C SER A 49 -7.43 -3.87 -7.67
N PHE A 50 -7.00 -5.05 -8.12
CA PHE A 50 -6.91 -6.22 -7.26
C PHE A 50 -5.97 -5.96 -6.07
N HIS A 51 -4.78 -5.45 -6.36
CA HIS A 51 -3.80 -5.21 -5.30
C HIS A 51 -4.21 -4.07 -4.37
N LEU A 52 -4.75 -2.99 -4.94
CA LEU A 52 -5.20 -1.86 -4.12
C LEU A 52 -6.32 -2.27 -3.18
N ASP A 53 -7.26 -3.08 -3.67
CA ASP A 53 -8.36 -3.54 -2.82
C ASP A 53 -7.86 -4.49 -1.73
N ARG A 54 -6.89 -5.35 -2.05
CA ARG A 54 -6.31 -6.22 -1.03
C ARG A 54 -5.63 -5.43 0.07
N MET A 55 -4.91 -4.39 -0.31
CA MET A 55 -4.25 -3.56 0.69
C MET A 55 -5.25 -2.75 1.50
N ALA A 56 -6.37 -2.34 0.88
CA ALA A 56 -7.43 -1.64 1.61
C ALA A 56 -8.09 -2.57 2.62
N GLU A 57 -8.32 -3.83 2.26
CA GLU A 57 -8.88 -4.81 3.17
C GLU A 57 -8.00 -5.04 4.39
N ALA A 58 -6.70 -4.93 4.20
CA ALA A 58 -5.73 -5.09 5.30
C ALA A 58 -5.49 -3.79 6.06
N ASN A 59 -6.25 -2.74 5.75
CA ASN A 59 -6.13 -1.44 6.39
C ASN A 59 -4.79 -0.75 6.15
N LEU A 60 -4.10 -1.13 5.09
CA LEU A 60 -2.90 -0.41 4.63
C LEU A 60 -3.29 0.85 3.87
N LEU A 61 -4.43 0.81 3.21
CA LEU A 61 -4.94 1.93 2.44
C LEU A 61 -6.33 2.29 2.93
N GLU A 62 -6.67 3.56 2.78
CA GLU A 62 -8.02 4.07 2.99
C GLU A 62 -8.66 4.31 1.63
N VAL A 63 -9.96 4.12 1.55
CA VAL A 63 -10.72 4.30 0.31
C VAL A 63 -11.60 5.53 0.45
N GLU A 64 -11.61 6.35 -0.59
CA GLU A 64 -12.46 7.53 -0.67
C GLU A 64 -13.22 7.49 -1.98
N TYR A 65 -14.46 7.90 -1.96
CA TYR A 65 -15.25 8.03 -3.18
C TYR A 65 -15.48 9.52 -3.46
N ARG A 66 -15.14 9.96 -4.66
CA ARG A 66 -15.20 11.37 -5.02
C ARG A 66 -15.67 11.53 -6.46
N ARG A 67 -16.52 12.52 -6.70
CA ARG A 67 -16.92 12.88 -8.05
C ARG A 67 -15.90 13.86 -8.61
N LEU A 68 -15.08 13.36 -9.52
CA LEU A 68 -13.97 14.17 -10.05
C LEU A 68 -14.45 15.29 -10.96
N SER A 69 -15.64 15.12 -11.57
CA SER A 69 -16.18 16.13 -12.47
C SER A 69 -16.83 17.28 -11.77
N GLY A 70 -17.06 17.18 -10.47
CA GLY A 70 -17.82 18.17 -9.72
C GLY A 70 -19.30 18.14 -9.99
N ARG A 71 -19.78 17.27 -10.87
CA ARG A 71 -21.18 17.14 -11.22
C ARG A 71 -21.91 16.34 -10.16
N THR A 72 -23.16 16.69 -9.93
CA THR A 72 -23.98 15.99 -8.96
C THR A 72 -25.30 15.62 -9.59
N GLY A 73 -25.98 14.64 -9.00
CA GLY A 73 -27.30 14.24 -9.43
C GLY A 73 -27.26 13.30 -10.62
N ARG A 74 -28.42 13.24 -11.29
CA ARG A 74 -28.61 12.33 -12.41
C ARG A 74 -27.65 12.68 -13.55
N GLY A 75 -27.00 11.67 -14.10
CA GLY A 75 -26.07 11.89 -15.19
C GLY A 75 -24.66 12.25 -14.76
N ALA A 76 -24.43 12.39 -13.46
CA ALA A 76 -23.08 12.71 -12.95
C ALA A 76 -22.14 11.50 -12.97
N GLY A 77 -22.66 10.28 -13.16
CA GLY A 77 -21.88 9.07 -13.14
C GLY A 77 -21.55 8.62 -11.73
N ARG A 78 -20.82 7.53 -11.64
CA ARG A 78 -20.40 7.00 -10.36
C ARG A 78 -19.23 7.80 -9.80
N PRO A 79 -19.17 7.98 -8.49
CA PRO A 79 -17.98 8.57 -7.89
C PRO A 79 -16.75 7.70 -8.17
N ALA A 80 -15.62 8.33 -8.39
CA ALA A 80 -14.37 7.62 -8.56
C ALA A 80 -13.93 7.05 -7.22
N LYS A 81 -13.43 5.81 -7.24
CA LYS A 81 -12.85 5.17 -6.07
C LYS A 81 -11.38 5.52 -6.00
N LEU A 82 -10.99 6.16 -4.94
CA LEU A 82 -9.62 6.63 -4.74
C LEU A 82 -9.02 5.97 -3.52
N TYR A 83 -7.70 5.83 -3.54
CA TYR A 83 -6.97 5.15 -2.48
C TYR A 83 -5.87 6.05 -1.95
N GLN A 84 -5.62 5.99 -0.66
CA GLN A 84 -4.48 6.68 -0.06
C GLN A 84 -3.94 5.84 1.09
N VAL A 85 -2.69 6.06 1.42
CA VAL A 85 -2.07 5.33 2.52
C VAL A 85 -2.77 5.70 3.82
N ALA A 86 -3.12 4.68 4.58
CA ALA A 86 -3.80 4.89 5.86
C ALA A 86 -2.88 5.60 6.84
N ALA A 87 -3.45 6.52 7.61
CA ALA A 87 -2.70 7.26 8.61
C ALA A 87 -2.52 6.39 9.85
N ARG A 88 -1.63 5.43 9.74
CA ARG A 88 -1.37 4.49 10.82
C ARG A 88 0.12 4.15 10.85
N HIS A 89 0.56 3.76 12.01
CA HIS A 89 1.91 3.30 12.20
C HIS A 89 1.91 1.78 12.29
N LEU A 90 2.66 1.13 11.40
CA LEU A 90 2.80 -0.31 11.41
C LEU A 90 3.92 -0.68 12.37
N ALA A 91 3.57 -1.42 13.40
CA ALA A 91 4.55 -1.88 14.37
C ALA A 91 4.25 -3.32 14.72
N VAL A 92 5.27 -4.16 14.67
CA VAL A 92 5.14 -5.56 15.02
C VAL A 92 6.11 -5.86 16.14
N SER A 93 5.58 -6.42 17.23
CA SER A 93 6.40 -6.86 18.34
C SER A 93 6.63 -8.36 18.20
N LEU A 94 7.87 -8.75 17.97
CA LEU A 94 8.23 -10.14 17.76
C LEU A 94 9.22 -10.59 18.83
N PRO A 95 9.21 -11.89 19.19
CA PRO A 95 10.28 -12.43 20.01
C PRO A 95 11.63 -12.22 19.31
N ALA A 96 12.69 -12.06 20.08
CA ALA A 96 14.02 -11.84 19.51
C ALA A 96 14.39 -12.92 18.49
N THR A 97 13.93 -14.14 18.70
CA THR A 97 14.21 -15.26 17.79
C THR A 97 13.56 -15.11 16.43
N ARG A 98 12.64 -14.16 16.27
CA ARG A 98 11.92 -13.95 15.02
C ARG A 98 12.40 -12.74 14.24
N TYR A 99 13.36 -11.99 14.76
CA TYR A 99 13.83 -10.78 14.10
C TYR A 99 14.46 -11.08 12.74
N SER A 100 15.17 -12.18 12.61
CA SER A 100 15.76 -12.53 11.33
C SER A 100 14.71 -12.84 10.27
N LEU A 101 13.59 -13.44 10.67
CA LEU A 101 12.50 -13.71 9.76
C LEU A 101 11.86 -12.41 9.30
N ALA A 102 11.57 -11.51 10.23
CA ALA A 102 10.99 -10.21 9.88
C ALA A 102 11.92 -9.43 8.96
N GLY A 103 13.22 -9.47 9.23
CA GLY A 103 14.20 -8.82 8.38
C GLY A 103 14.24 -9.38 6.97
N ARG A 104 14.11 -10.70 6.84
CA ARG A 104 14.07 -11.32 5.51
C ARG A 104 12.83 -10.96 4.73
N ILE A 105 11.68 -10.88 5.40
CA ILE A 105 10.43 -10.47 4.76
C ILE A 105 10.58 -9.05 4.23
N LEU A 106 11.07 -8.15 5.06
CA LEU A 106 11.24 -6.75 4.65
C LEU A 106 12.28 -6.61 3.54
N ALA A 107 13.38 -7.33 3.63
CA ALA A 107 14.41 -7.30 2.59
C ALA A 107 13.86 -7.79 1.25
N THR A 108 13.01 -8.82 1.27
CA THR A 108 12.38 -9.30 0.05
C THR A 108 11.47 -8.26 -0.55
N ALA A 109 10.70 -7.58 0.29
CA ALA A 109 9.75 -6.57 -0.19
C ALA A 109 10.45 -5.42 -0.89
N ILE A 110 11.65 -5.07 -0.46
CA ILE A 110 12.37 -3.93 -1.01
C ILE A 110 13.45 -4.30 -2.01
N SER A 111 13.67 -5.59 -2.24
CA SER A 111 14.72 -6.00 -3.16
C SER A 111 14.41 -5.45 -4.55
N GLY A 112 15.37 -4.72 -5.10
CA GLY A 112 15.21 -4.11 -6.41
C GLY A 112 14.36 -2.86 -6.45
N THR A 113 13.86 -2.37 -5.33
CA THR A 113 13.00 -1.19 -5.34
C THR A 113 13.74 0.05 -4.91
N THR A 114 14.09 0.16 -3.67
CA THR A 114 14.71 1.37 -3.21
C THR A 114 15.75 1.10 -2.17
N VAL A 115 16.61 2.07 -2.04
CA VAL A 115 17.64 2.04 -1.02
C VAL A 115 17.18 2.66 0.27
N TRP A 116 15.97 3.18 0.32
CA TRP A 116 15.55 3.89 1.53
C TRP A 116 15.52 2.99 2.76
N LEU A 117 15.21 1.72 2.54
CA LEU A 117 15.19 0.77 3.65
C LEU A 117 16.59 0.44 4.14
N ALA A 118 17.57 0.55 3.26
CA ALA A 118 18.96 0.36 3.67
C ALA A 118 19.43 1.48 4.57
N LYS A 119 18.70 2.57 4.59
CA LYS A 119 19.01 3.71 5.45
C LYS A 119 18.26 3.68 6.77
N VAL A 120 17.38 2.72 6.94
CA VAL A 120 16.70 2.55 8.21
C VAL A 120 17.68 1.88 9.15
N ASP A 121 18.18 2.64 10.08
CA ASP A 121 19.05 2.08 11.09
C ASP A 121 18.22 1.16 11.96
N VAL A 122 18.57 -0.10 11.92
CA VAL A 122 17.97 -1.07 12.81
C VAL A 122 18.84 -1.08 14.06
N PRO A 123 18.32 -0.59 15.16
CA PRO A 123 19.09 -0.63 16.39
C PRO A 123 19.41 -2.07 16.72
N MET A 124 20.61 -2.31 17.00
CA MET A 124 21.03 -3.66 17.35
C MET A 124 21.14 -3.83 18.85
#